data_2a74196d2940d577682808332cb91487
#
_entry.id   2a74196d2940d577682808332cb91487
#
_cell.length_a   1.000
_cell.length_b   1.000
_cell.length_c   1.000
_cell.angle_alpha   90.00
_cell.angle_beta   90.00
_cell.angle_gamma   90.00
#
_symmetry.space_group_name_H-M   'P 1'
#
loop_
_entity.id
_entity.type
_entity.pdbx_description
1 polymer ?
#
loop_
_entity_poly.entity_id
_entity_poly.type
_entity_poly.pdbx_seq_one_letter_code
_entity_poly.pdbx_strand_id
1 'polypeptide(L)'
;MNKIIEQITSKLNNLPKSTLQALIGAVVAAVIVVFTVVFFMGGPSTPQEQFKETIKTVVSTDKYLDKMASGFKFSNSKKELLKNHYKELFDDEMIDYLTKELDKKGLFANKKENKNQSLWLATSMQIFNALSLQGLRRLTPEDREKSMVFNRYLVKTLSPRDCKMFVNGDRRLFASSSFQSGSARAFEKMTDEEYAGYLSSLRNAFKAEIRDNPKRVEVAEGQKEKIQALLSDAIDEELNKQPAGLKARLQRAADDLDRANPVDACKFGRIIYDSAASITNPEDRDLVNKILLTD
;
A
#
# COMPACT_ATOMS: atom_id res chain seq x y z
N MET A 1 -1.56 9.74 29.22
CA MET A 1 -1.56 8.49 28.44
C MET A 1 -2.85 8.29 27.67
N ASN A 2 -4.05 8.25 28.29
CA ASN A 2 -5.32 8.10 27.55
C ASN A 2 -5.51 9.12 26.41
N LYS A 3 -5.14 10.38 26.61
CA LYS A 3 -5.17 11.41 25.54
C LYS A 3 -4.27 11.10 24.34
N ILE A 4 -3.14 10.42 24.56
CA ILE A 4 -2.20 10.03 23.51
C ILE A 4 -2.85 8.98 22.60
N ILE A 5 -3.50 8.01 23.21
CA ILE A 5 -4.12 6.90 22.50
C ILE A 5 -5.39 7.35 21.80
N GLU A 6 -6.19 8.21 22.42
CA GLU A 6 -7.31 8.88 21.73
C GLU A 6 -6.83 9.69 20.53
N GLN A 7 -5.71 10.40 20.62
CA GLN A 7 -5.11 11.12 19.51
C GLN A 7 -4.54 10.17 18.45
N ILE A 8 -3.87 9.08 18.85
CA ILE A 8 -3.39 8.05 17.93
C ILE A 8 -4.58 7.39 17.24
N THR A 9 -5.62 7.00 17.98
CA THR A 9 -6.81 6.36 17.41
C THR A 9 -7.64 7.33 16.55
N SER A 10 -7.82 8.58 16.98
CA SER A 10 -8.50 9.59 16.16
C SER A 10 -7.70 9.99 14.92
N LYS A 11 -6.35 9.96 15.00
CA LYS A 11 -5.47 10.22 13.87
C LYS A 11 -5.27 8.98 13.00
N LEU A 12 -5.29 7.78 13.57
CA LEU A 12 -5.34 6.52 12.83
C LEU A 12 -6.64 6.42 12.02
N ASN A 13 -7.77 6.90 12.54
CA ASN A 13 -9.03 7.01 11.80
C ASN A 13 -8.96 7.99 10.62
N ASN A 14 -7.97 8.88 10.61
CA ASN A 14 -7.68 9.82 9.53
C ASN A 14 -6.48 9.42 8.67
N LEU A 15 -5.85 8.25 8.95
CA LEU A 15 -4.73 7.75 8.14
C LEU A 15 -5.19 7.53 6.69
N PRO A 16 -4.45 8.05 5.74
CA PRO A 16 -4.85 7.92 4.35
C PRO A 16 -4.58 6.52 3.85
N LYS A 17 -5.56 6.03 3.25
CA LYS A 17 -5.79 4.88 2.40
C LYS A 17 -4.78 4.64 1.26
N SER A 18 -3.51 5.01 1.36
CA SER A 18 -2.64 5.19 0.19
C SER A 18 -1.25 4.55 0.27
N THR A 19 -0.99 3.69 1.22
CA THR A 19 0.31 2.99 1.37
C THR A 19 0.67 2.12 0.14
N LEU A 20 -0.31 1.83 -0.68
CA LEU A 20 -0.17 1.02 -1.89
C LEU A 20 0.19 1.80 -3.16
N GLN A 21 0.10 3.12 -3.15
CA GLN A 21 0.25 3.95 -4.37
C GLN A 21 1.63 3.85 -5.03
N ALA A 22 2.67 3.56 -4.27
CA ALA A 22 4.03 3.51 -4.83
C ALA A 22 4.26 2.30 -5.76
N LEU A 23 3.70 1.13 -5.42
CA LEU A 23 3.75 -0.05 -6.30
C LEU A 23 2.82 0.10 -7.51
N ILE A 24 1.65 0.66 -7.29
CA ILE A 24 0.64 0.87 -8.32
C ILE A 24 1.15 1.85 -9.39
N GLY A 25 1.84 2.92 -8.98
CA GLY A 25 2.41 3.90 -9.91
C GLY A 25 3.37 3.27 -10.94
N ALA A 26 4.19 2.31 -10.53
CA ALA A 26 5.11 1.61 -11.43
C ALA A 26 4.37 0.68 -12.41
N VAL A 27 3.35 -0.04 -11.93
CA VAL A 27 2.52 -0.94 -12.77
C VAL A 27 1.77 -0.15 -13.83
N VAL A 28 1.11 0.92 -13.40
CA VAL A 28 0.27 1.73 -14.29
C VAL A 28 1.14 2.44 -15.32
N ALA A 29 2.31 2.96 -14.95
CA ALA A 29 3.24 3.59 -15.89
C ALA A 29 3.71 2.61 -16.99
N ALA A 30 3.96 1.35 -16.64
CA ALA A 30 4.42 0.35 -17.60
C ALA A 30 3.29 -0.14 -18.53
N VAL A 31 2.10 -0.35 -18.01
CA VAL A 31 0.91 -0.65 -18.82
C VAL A 31 0.68 0.45 -19.86
N ILE A 32 0.95 1.70 -19.51
CA ILE A 32 0.74 2.86 -20.39
C ILE A 32 1.77 2.95 -21.50
N VAL A 33 3.05 2.71 -21.21
CA VAL A 33 4.10 2.73 -22.24
C VAL A 33 3.78 1.70 -23.33
N VAL A 34 3.21 0.56 -22.97
CA VAL A 34 2.83 -0.48 -23.94
C VAL A 34 1.51 -0.16 -24.64
N PHE A 35 0.57 0.46 -23.93
CA PHE A 35 -0.66 0.96 -24.54
C PHE A 35 -0.39 1.91 -25.71
N THR A 36 0.63 2.75 -25.56
CA THR A 36 1.04 3.69 -26.61
C THR A 36 1.50 2.97 -27.88
N VAL A 37 2.17 1.82 -27.73
CA VAL A 37 2.74 1.09 -28.88
C VAL A 37 1.68 0.26 -29.60
N VAL A 38 0.76 -0.40 -28.87
CA VAL A 38 -0.20 -1.35 -29.46
C VAL A 38 -1.42 -0.65 -30.05
N PHE A 39 -1.85 0.48 -29.48
CA PHE A 39 -3.01 1.22 -29.96
C PHE A 39 -2.82 1.83 -31.38
N PHE A 40 -1.56 2.01 -31.81
CA PHE A 40 -1.23 2.49 -33.15
C PHE A 40 -1.21 1.38 -34.22
N MET A 41 -1.33 0.10 -33.85
CA MET A 41 -1.23 -1.02 -34.80
C MET A 41 -2.57 -1.50 -35.37
N GLY A 42 -3.66 -0.75 -35.18
CA GLY A 42 -4.95 -0.81 -35.87
C GLY A 42 -5.41 -2.19 -36.37
N GLY A 43 -6.23 -2.89 -35.57
CA GLY A 43 -6.95 -4.09 -35.98
C GLY A 43 -8.49 -3.88 -35.93
N PRO A 44 -9.29 -4.81 -36.43
CA PRO A 44 -10.76 -4.72 -36.45
C PRO A 44 -11.46 -4.91 -35.09
N SER A 45 -10.69 -4.97 -34.00
CA SER A 45 -11.19 -5.21 -32.64
C SER A 45 -11.74 -3.94 -31.98
N THR A 46 -12.68 -4.12 -31.05
CA THR A 46 -13.22 -3.02 -30.24
C THR A 46 -12.12 -2.43 -29.32
N PRO A 47 -12.26 -1.17 -28.87
CA PRO A 47 -11.32 -0.59 -27.92
C PRO A 47 -11.14 -1.42 -26.62
N GLN A 48 -12.22 -2.07 -26.17
CA GLN A 48 -12.20 -2.99 -25.03
C GLN A 48 -11.32 -4.22 -25.29
N GLU A 49 -11.48 -4.86 -26.46
CA GLU A 49 -10.66 -6.01 -26.86
C GLU A 49 -9.19 -5.61 -27.01
N GLN A 50 -8.91 -4.48 -27.64
CA GLN A 50 -7.56 -3.95 -27.75
C GLN A 50 -6.92 -3.71 -26.38
N PHE A 51 -7.69 -3.19 -25.42
CA PHE A 51 -7.23 -3.01 -24.04
C PHE A 51 -6.84 -4.35 -23.39
N LYS A 52 -7.74 -5.34 -23.46
CA LYS A 52 -7.49 -6.68 -22.90
C LYS A 52 -6.24 -7.33 -23.51
N GLU A 53 -6.14 -7.35 -24.83
CA GLU A 53 -5.00 -7.94 -25.52
C GLU A 53 -3.69 -7.20 -25.22
N THR A 54 -3.76 -5.89 -25.06
CA THR A 54 -2.59 -5.11 -24.67
C THR A 54 -2.07 -5.53 -23.29
N ILE A 55 -2.95 -5.59 -22.28
CA ILE A 55 -2.53 -6.01 -20.94
C ILE A 55 -1.98 -7.44 -20.98
N LYS A 56 -2.67 -8.38 -21.64
CA LYS A 56 -2.21 -9.76 -21.79
C LYS A 56 -0.81 -9.82 -22.42
N THR A 57 -0.59 -9.05 -23.48
CA THR A 57 0.72 -8.97 -24.13
C THR A 57 1.81 -8.45 -23.19
N VAL A 58 1.50 -7.41 -22.40
CA VAL A 58 2.47 -6.85 -21.44
C VAL A 58 2.88 -7.85 -20.39
N VAL A 59 1.90 -8.50 -19.77
CA VAL A 59 2.18 -9.39 -18.64
C VAL A 59 2.71 -10.75 -19.09
N SER A 60 2.49 -11.16 -20.35
CA SER A 60 3.06 -12.38 -20.92
C SER A 60 4.46 -12.20 -21.51
N THR A 61 4.90 -10.95 -21.74
CA THR A 61 6.18 -10.65 -22.40
C THR A 61 7.25 -10.26 -21.39
N ASP A 62 8.18 -11.14 -21.12
CA ASP A 62 9.26 -10.92 -20.13
C ASP A 62 10.03 -9.62 -20.38
N LYS A 63 10.27 -9.22 -21.63
CA LYS A 63 10.94 -7.97 -21.95
C LYS A 63 10.28 -6.74 -21.33
N TYR A 64 8.95 -6.70 -21.29
CA TYR A 64 8.23 -5.58 -20.66
C TYR A 64 8.31 -5.64 -19.13
N LEU A 65 8.16 -6.83 -18.58
CA LEU A 65 8.29 -7.06 -17.14
C LEU A 65 9.72 -6.79 -16.64
N ASP A 66 10.75 -7.16 -17.42
CA ASP A 66 12.14 -6.82 -17.12
C ASP A 66 12.38 -5.31 -17.11
N LYS A 67 11.81 -4.59 -18.08
CA LYS A 67 11.89 -3.13 -18.11
C LYS A 67 11.23 -2.49 -16.87
N MET A 68 10.08 -3.02 -16.44
CA MET A 68 9.43 -2.58 -15.21
C MET A 68 10.29 -2.84 -13.98
N ALA A 69 10.83 -4.05 -13.85
CA ALA A 69 11.67 -4.45 -12.73
C ALA A 69 13.03 -3.73 -12.71
N SER A 70 13.55 -3.30 -13.87
CA SER A 70 14.84 -2.60 -13.98
C SER A 70 14.86 -1.22 -13.33
N GLY A 71 13.68 -0.61 -13.11
CA GLY A 71 13.54 0.65 -12.38
C GLY A 71 13.90 0.53 -10.88
N PHE A 72 14.03 -0.69 -10.36
CA PHE A 72 14.37 -0.98 -8.98
C PHE A 72 15.75 -1.60 -8.87
N LYS A 73 16.49 -1.24 -7.80
CA LYS A 73 17.77 -1.86 -7.45
C LYS A 73 17.58 -3.21 -6.74
N PHE A 74 16.73 -4.05 -7.27
CA PHE A 74 16.40 -5.35 -6.68
C PHE A 74 17.41 -6.42 -7.06
N SER A 75 17.55 -7.43 -6.20
CA SER A 75 18.18 -8.70 -6.55
C SER A 75 17.43 -9.36 -7.71
N ASN A 76 18.08 -10.27 -8.42
CA ASN A 76 17.41 -11.01 -9.49
C ASN A 76 16.20 -11.80 -8.97
N SER A 77 16.30 -12.37 -7.76
CA SER A 77 15.19 -13.06 -7.12
C SER A 77 13.98 -12.14 -6.92
N LYS A 78 14.16 -10.94 -6.36
CA LYS A 78 13.06 -9.97 -6.18
C LYS A 78 12.47 -9.47 -7.49
N LYS A 79 13.28 -9.34 -8.54
CA LYS A 79 12.77 -9.01 -9.88
C LYS A 79 11.86 -10.11 -10.42
N GLU A 80 12.25 -11.37 -10.25
CA GLU A 80 11.40 -12.49 -10.64
C GLU A 80 10.10 -12.56 -9.81
N LEU A 81 10.18 -12.35 -8.50
CA LEU A 81 8.99 -12.25 -7.64
C LEU A 81 8.04 -11.14 -8.11
N LEU A 82 8.57 -9.98 -8.49
CA LEU A 82 7.77 -8.87 -9.00
C LEU A 82 7.13 -9.22 -10.36
N LYS A 83 7.87 -9.83 -11.27
CA LYS A 83 7.33 -10.29 -12.56
C LYS A 83 6.19 -11.29 -12.38
N ASN A 84 6.39 -12.29 -11.53
CA ASN A 84 5.37 -13.28 -11.21
C ASN A 84 4.14 -12.65 -10.56
N HIS A 85 4.35 -11.69 -9.66
CA HIS A 85 3.25 -10.93 -9.07
C HIS A 85 2.38 -10.27 -10.14
N TYR A 86 2.96 -9.64 -11.16
CA TYR A 86 2.18 -9.01 -12.22
C TYR A 86 1.46 -10.02 -13.10
N LYS A 87 2.10 -11.14 -13.46
CA LYS A 87 1.45 -12.23 -14.20
C LYS A 87 0.22 -12.77 -13.46
N GLU A 88 0.33 -12.94 -12.13
CA GLU A 88 -0.75 -13.45 -11.29
C GLU A 88 -1.82 -12.39 -10.94
N LEU A 89 -1.44 -11.12 -10.91
CA LEU A 89 -2.36 -10.02 -10.64
C LEU A 89 -3.27 -9.73 -11.82
N PHE A 90 -2.70 -9.69 -13.04
CA PHE A 90 -3.43 -9.39 -14.26
C PHE A 90 -3.94 -10.67 -14.94
N ASP A 91 -4.62 -11.51 -14.17
CA ASP A 91 -5.39 -12.62 -14.73
C ASP A 91 -6.67 -12.12 -15.45
N ASP A 92 -7.39 -13.02 -16.07
CA ASP A 92 -8.59 -12.67 -16.85
C ASP A 92 -9.64 -11.96 -15.99
N GLU A 93 -9.80 -12.33 -14.70
CA GLU A 93 -10.75 -11.69 -13.78
C GLU A 93 -10.41 -10.21 -13.56
N MET A 94 -9.15 -9.89 -13.30
CA MET A 94 -8.68 -8.53 -13.11
C MET A 94 -8.81 -7.71 -14.40
N ILE A 95 -8.43 -8.30 -15.53
CA ILE A 95 -8.51 -7.63 -16.85
C ILE A 95 -9.96 -7.32 -17.20
N ASP A 96 -10.87 -8.25 -16.97
CA ASP A 96 -12.30 -8.06 -17.21
C ASP A 96 -12.90 -7.00 -16.31
N TYR A 97 -12.53 -7.02 -15.03
CA TYR A 97 -12.95 -6.00 -14.07
C TYR A 97 -12.50 -4.59 -14.48
N LEU A 98 -11.22 -4.43 -14.81
CA LEU A 98 -10.67 -3.15 -15.26
C LEU A 98 -11.35 -2.65 -16.53
N THR A 99 -11.54 -3.54 -17.49
CA THR A 99 -12.22 -3.22 -18.75
C THR A 99 -13.63 -2.67 -18.48
N LYS A 100 -14.39 -3.35 -17.62
CA LYS A 100 -15.75 -2.94 -17.24
C LYS A 100 -15.77 -1.60 -16.51
N GLU A 101 -14.83 -1.36 -15.59
CA GLU A 101 -14.76 -0.10 -14.84
C GLU A 101 -14.34 1.09 -15.73
N LEU A 102 -13.45 0.87 -16.70
CA LEU A 102 -13.07 1.89 -17.67
C LEU A 102 -14.22 2.19 -18.64
N ASP A 103 -14.98 1.18 -19.04
CA ASP A 103 -16.14 1.33 -19.91
C ASP A 103 -17.26 2.12 -19.22
N LYS A 104 -17.56 1.81 -17.95
CA LYS A 104 -18.50 2.60 -17.13
C LYS A 104 -18.14 4.08 -17.04
N LYS A 105 -16.86 4.41 -17.13
CA LYS A 105 -16.35 5.79 -17.12
C LYS A 105 -16.33 6.42 -18.54
N GLY A 106 -16.88 5.72 -19.55
CA GLY A 106 -17.00 6.20 -20.92
C GLY A 106 -15.68 6.28 -21.68
N LEU A 107 -14.60 5.67 -21.17
CA LEU A 107 -13.28 5.80 -21.79
C LEU A 107 -13.14 5.06 -23.11
N PHE A 108 -14.05 4.16 -23.44
CA PHE A 108 -14.10 3.47 -24.74
C PHE A 108 -15.10 4.09 -25.74
N ALA A 109 -15.96 5.01 -25.27
CA ALA A 109 -17.05 5.57 -26.10
C ALA A 109 -16.58 6.54 -27.20
N ASN A 110 -15.46 7.23 -26.98
CA ASN A 110 -15.01 8.32 -27.87
C ASN A 110 -13.76 7.94 -28.65
N LYS A 111 -13.92 7.45 -29.90
CA LYS A 111 -12.79 7.18 -30.82
C LYS A 111 -11.89 8.40 -31.11
N LYS A 112 -12.41 9.63 -30.99
CA LYS A 112 -11.66 10.88 -31.23
C LYS A 112 -10.87 11.40 -30.03
N GLU A 113 -11.26 11.05 -28.79
CA GLU A 113 -10.58 11.45 -27.57
C GLU A 113 -9.50 10.46 -27.10
N ASN A 114 -9.30 9.38 -27.84
CA ASN A 114 -8.24 8.37 -27.58
C ASN A 114 -6.80 8.95 -27.62
N LYS A 115 -6.63 10.25 -27.86
CA LYS A 115 -5.36 10.96 -27.71
C LYS A 115 -5.00 11.27 -26.23
N ASN A 116 -5.90 11.03 -25.29
CA ASN A 116 -5.70 11.44 -23.90
C ASN A 116 -5.19 10.29 -23.02
N GLN A 117 -3.97 9.79 -23.35
CA GLN A 117 -3.27 8.76 -22.59
C GLN A 117 -3.17 9.10 -21.09
N SER A 118 -3.08 10.40 -20.76
CA SER A 118 -3.05 10.88 -19.38
C SER A 118 -4.35 10.58 -18.63
N LEU A 119 -5.51 10.64 -19.30
CA LEU A 119 -6.81 10.34 -18.68
C LEU A 119 -6.95 8.85 -18.36
N TRP A 120 -6.53 7.97 -19.28
CA TRP A 120 -6.53 6.53 -19.06
C TRP A 120 -5.65 6.15 -17.87
N LEU A 121 -4.45 6.73 -17.82
CA LEU A 121 -3.51 6.56 -16.72
C LEU A 121 -4.15 6.99 -15.40
N ALA A 122 -4.60 8.21 -15.35
CA ALA A 122 -5.18 8.78 -14.13
C ALA A 122 -6.39 7.94 -13.65
N THR A 123 -7.24 7.50 -14.58
CA THR A 123 -8.42 6.70 -14.24
C THR A 123 -8.03 5.30 -13.77
N SER A 124 -7.10 4.63 -14.46
CA SER A 124 -6.60 3.32 -14.02
C SER A 124 -5.95 3.41 -12.64
N MET A 125 -5.15 4.44 -12.39
CA MET A 125 -4.58 4.68 -11.06
C MET A 125 -5.66 4.88 -9.99
N GLN A 126 -6.71 5.63 -10.28
CA GLN A 126 -7.83 5.80 -9.34
C GLN A 126 -8.53 4.48 -9.03
N ILE A 127 -8.76 3.64 -10.05
CA ILE A 127 -9.36 2.31 -9.87
C ILE A 127 -8.47 1.43 -9.00
N PHE A 128 -7.19 1.33 -9.31
CA PHE A 128 -6.24 0.55 -8.50
C PHE A 128 -6.14 1.07 -7.07
N ASN A 129 -6.09 2.38 -6.88
CA ASN A 129 -6.08 2.97 -5.55
C ASN A 129 -7.34 2.60 -4.76
N ALA A 130 -8.50 2.69 -5.38
CA ALA A 130 -9.76 2.31 -4.73
C ALA A 130 -9.79 0.82 -4.36
N LEU A 131 -9.39 -0.06 -5.29
CA LEU A 131 -9.34 -1.50 -5.05
C LEU A 131 -8.39 -1.84 -3.90
N SER A 132 -7.18 -1.27 -3.90
CA SER A 132 -6.22 -1.56 -2.86
C SER A 132 -6.71 -1.13 -1.47
N LEU A 133 -7.25 0.09 -1.37
CA LEU A 133 -7.73 0.64 -0.11
C LEU A 133 -8.88 -0.16 0.48
N GLN A 134 -9.82 -0.52 -0.37
CA GLN A 134 -10.99 -1.27 0.06
C GLN A 134 -10.64 -2.74 0.30
N GLY A 135 -9.73 -3.29 -0.51
CA GLY A 135 -9.25 -4.65 -0.38
C GLY A 135 -8.45 -4.90 0.90
N LEU A 136 -7.70 -3.92 1.42
CA LEU A 136 -7.03 -4.05 2.72
C LEU A 136 -8.01 -4.38 3.85
N ARG A 137 -9.23 -3.88 3.77
CA ARG A 137 -10.31 -4.17 4.73
C ARG A 137 -10.86 -5.59 4.61
N ARG A 138 -10.47 -6.34 3.58
CA ARG A 138 -10.90 -7.72 3.32
C ARG A 138 -9.82 -8.75 3.56
N LEU A 139 -8.61 -8.32 3.90
CA LEU A 139 -7.50 -9.23 4.13
C LEU A 139 -7.76 -10.18 5.29
N THR A 140 -7.27 -11.39 5.15
CA THR A 140 -7.18 -12.35 6.25
C THR A 140 -6.19 -11.85 7.33
N PRO A 141 -6.24 -12.37 8.57
CA PRO A 141 -5.24 -12.04 9.59
C PRO A 141 -3.79 -12.24 9.10
N GLU A 142 -3.52 -13.34 8.42
CA GLU A 142 -2.20 -13.65 7.86
C GLU A 142 -1.76 -12.63 6.81
N ASP A 143 -2.64 -12.25 5.89
CA ASP A 143 -2.31 -11.28 4.84
C ASP A 143 -2.14 -9.87 5.42
N ARG A 144 -2.88 -9.52 6.49
CA ARG A 144 -2.65 -8.26 7.21
C ARG A 144 -1.28 -8.22 7.85
N GLU A 145 -0.84 -9.32 8.47
CA GLU A 145 0.50 -9.42 9.04
C GLU A 145 1.59 -9.23 7.97
N LYS A 146 1.46 -9.89 6.81
CA LYS A 146 2.36 -9.70 5.66
C LYS A 146 2.40 -8.25 5.17
N SER A 147 1.25 -7.57 5.15
CA SER A 147 1.17 -6.14 4.79
C SER A 147 1.85 -5.24 5.82
N MET A 148 1.73 -5.54 7.11
CA MET A 148 2.36 -4.77 8.18
C MET A 148 3.89 -4.84 8.15
N VAL A 149 4.47 -5.91 7.65
CA VAL A 149 5.93 -6.03 7.44
C VAL A 149 6.44 -4.88 6.56
N PHE A 150 5.77 -4.57 5.47
CA PHE A 150 6.15 -3.45 4.60
C PHE A 150 6.12 -2.11 5.35
N ASN A 151 5.08 -1.82 6.14
CA ASN A 151 4.97 -0.57 6.90
C ASN A 151 6.12 -0.42 7.91
N ARG A 152 6.54 -1.52 8.55
CA ARG A 152 7.70 -1.55 9.46
C ARG A 152 9.00 -1.19 8.74
N TYR A 153 9.22 -1.68 7.54
CA TYR A 153 10.38 -1.29 6.74
C TYR A 153 10.26 0.16 6.24
N LEU A 154 9.07 0.58 5.85
CA LEU A 154 8.81 1.90 5.31
C LEU A 154 9.17 3.00 6.32
N VAL A 155 8.67 2.91 7.57
CA VAL A 155 9.00 3.91 8.61
C VAL A 155 10.48 3.96 8.97
N LYS A 156 11.25 2.89 8.65
CA LYS A 156 12.70 2.82 8.85
C LYS A 156 13.50 3.37 7.67
N THR A 157 12.89 3.52 6.50
CA THR A 157 13.54 3.95 5.25
C THR A 157 13.17 5.36 4.80
N LEU A 158 12.06 5.90 5.28
CA LEU A 158 11.67 7.29 5.04
C LEU A 158 12.61 8.28 5.75
N SER A 159 12.77 9.49 5.17
CA SER A 159 13.39 10.60 5.88
C SER A 159 12.59 10.95 7.13
N PRO A 160 13.17 11.59 8.16
CA PRO A 160 12.43 11.97 9.36
C PRO A 160 11.17 12.80 9.07
N ARG A 161 11.24 13.70 8.09
CA ARG A 161 10.11 14.53 7.67
C ARG A 161 9.01 13.67 7.02
N ASP A 162 9.38 12.83 6.07
CA ASP A 162 8.41 11.99 5.35
C ASP A 162 7.82 10.91 6.27
N CYS A 163 8.63 10.36 7.16
CA CYS A 163 8.19 9.42 8.18
C CYS A 163 7.17 10.08 9.14
N LYS A 164 7.41 11.33 9.57
CA LYS A 164 6.43 12.09 10.35
C LYS A 164 5.14 12.28 9.55
N MET A 165 5.22 12.65 8.27
CA MET A 165 4.05 12.77 7.40
C MET A 165 3.30 11.45 7.29
N PHE A 166 4.02 10.32 7.16
CA PHE A 166 3.44 8.99 7.12
C PHE A 166 2.68 8.65 8.41
N VAL A 167 3.31 8.86 9.56
CA VAL A 167 2.71 8.57 10.87
C VAL A 167 1.52 9.48 11.17
N ASN A 168 1.52 10.71 10.66
CA ASN A 168 0.40 11.64 10.78
C ASN A 168 -0.70 11.42 9.74
N GLY A 169 -0.55 10.48 8.84
CA GLY A 169 -1.51 10.24 7.79
C GLY A 169 -1.62 11.35 6.73
N ASP A 170 -0.55 12.10 6.51
CA ASP A 170 -0.54 13.20 5.52
C ASP A 170 -0.54 12.66 4.09
N ARG A 171 -1.67 12.82 3.42
CA ARG A 171 -1.89 12.30 2.06
C ARG A 171 -0.92 12.87 1.01
N ARG A 172 -0.37 14.06 1.25
CA ARG A 172 0.58 14.71 0.32
C ARG A 172 1.86 13.90 0.16
N LEU A 173 2.22 13.11 1.19
CA LEU A 173 3.40 12.24 1.14
C LEU A 173 3.35 11.27 -0.05
N PHE A 174 2.21 10.68 -0.33
CA PHE A 174 2.08 9.59 -1.30
C PHE A 174 2.28 10.01 -2.75
N ALA A 175 2.09 11.28 -3.05
CA ALA A 175 2.39 11.84 -4.36
C ALA A 175 3.86 12.28 -4.50
N SER A 176 4.66 12.15 -3.42
CA SER A 176 6.04 12.63 -3.41
C SER A 176 7.03 11.61 -3.97
N SER A 177 8.06 12.07 -4.68
CA SER A 177 9.17 11.23 -5.12
C SER A 177 9.98 10.64 -3.96
N SER A 178 9.98 11.31 -2.81
CA SER A 178 10.63 10.83 -1.59
C SER A 178 9.94 9.60 -1.00
N PHE A 179 8.61 9.55 -1.07
CA PHE A 179 7.85 8.35 -0.68
C PHE A 179 8.15 7.17 -1.61
N GLN A 180 8.17 7.40 -2.92
CA GLN A 180 8.51 6.36 -3.90
C GLN A 180 9.92 5.81 -3.64
N SER A 181 10.89 6.70 -3.40
CA SER A 181 12.26 6.29 -3.06
C SER A 181 12.35 5.56 -1.71
N GLY A 182 11.57 5.98 -0.71
CA GLY A 182 11.46 5.33 0.59
C GLY A 182 10.89 3.92 0.49
N SER A 183 9.83 3.76 -0.30
CA SER A 183 9.19 2.47 -0.58
C SER A 183 10.13 1.53 -1.32
N ALA A 184 10.86 2.01 -2.32
CA ALA A 184 11.85 1.19 -3.03
C ALA A 184 12.92 0.66 -2.05
N ARG A 185 13.46 1.53 -1.17
CA ARG A 185 14.41 1.11 -0.14
C ARG A 185 13.81 0.15 0.89
N ALA A 186 12.50 0.27 1.20
CA ALA A 186 11.82 -0.68 2.07
C ALA A 186 11.81 -2.07 1.42
N PHE A 187 11.41 -2.16 0.15
CA PHE A 187 11.43 -3.42 -0.60
C PHE A 187 12.84 -4.01 -0.75
N GLU A 188 13.85 -3.19 -0.96
CA GLU A 188 15.25 -3.66 -1.02
C GLU A 188 15.69 -4.33 0.29
N LYS A 189 15.22 -3.82 1.44
CA LYS A 189 15.59 -4.32 2.78
C LYS A 189 14.81 -5.54 3.24
N MET A 190 13.62 -5.77 2.72
CA MET A 190 12.85 -6.99 3.02
C MET A 190 13.61 -8.22 2.57
N THR A 191 13.44 -9.34 3.25
CA THR A 191 13.87 -10.64 2.70
C THR A 191 13.04 -10.99 1.46
N ASP A 192 13.48 -11.96 0.68
CA ASP A 192 12.70 -12.41 -0.49
C ASP A 192 11.36 -13.01 -0.06
N GLU A 193 11.32 -13.72 1.08
CA GLU A 193 10.10 -14.27 1.65
C GLU A 193 9.12 -13.19 2.11
N GLU A 194 9.60 -12.18 2.85
CA GLU A 194 8.79 -11.04 3.28
C GLU A 194 8.23 -10.28 2.08
N TYR A 195 9.05 -10.07 1.05
CA TYR A 195 8.65 -9.39 -0.16
C TYR A 195 7.59 -10.19 -0.94
N ALA A 196 7.79 -11.49 -1.11
CA ALA A 196 6.80 -12.39 -1.73
C ALA A 196 5.49 -12.41 -0.93
N GLY A 197 5.57 -12.47 0.39
CA GLY A 197 4.41 -12.39 1.28
C GLY A 197 3.62 -11.10 1.11
N TYR A 198 4.32 -9.95 1.08
CA TYR A 198 3.69 -8.66 0.82
C TYR A 198 3.02 -8.58 -0.55
N LEU A 199 3.69 -9.02 -1.61
CA LEU A 199 3.11 -9.05 -2.96
C LEU A 199 1.87 -9.96 -3.03
N SER A 200 1.90 -11.09 -2.33
CA SER A 200 0.75 -12.00 -2.22
C SER A 200 -0.42 -11.33 -1.50
N SER A 201 -0.18 -10.70 -0.35
CA SER A 201 -1.24 -10.00 0.39
C SER A 201 -1.88 -8.90 -0.44
N LEU A 202 -1.07 -8.20 -1.24
CA LEU A 202 -1.54 -7.16 -2.15
C LEU A 202 -2.48 -7.71 -3.23
N ARG A 203 -2.09 -8.84 -3.88
CA ARG A 203 -2.97 -9.52 -4.84
C ARG A 203 -4.27 -9.99 -4.20
N ASN A 204 -4.18 -10.55 -2.98
CA ASN A 204 -5.35 -11.01 -2.24
C ASN A 204 -6.29 -9.85 -1.91
N ALA A 205 -5.77 -8.68 -1.55
CA ALA A 205 -6.57 -7.47 -1.34
C ALA A 205 -7.36 -7.08 -2.60
N PHE A 206 -6.69 -7.02 -3.75
CA PHE A 206 -7.35 -6.70 -5.02
C PHE A 206 -8.44 -7.73 -5.37
N LYS A 207 -8.12 -9.02 -5.32
CA LYS A 207 -9.06 -10.10 -5.66
C LYS A 207 -10.24 -10.16 -4.68
N ALA A 208 -10.00 -9.94 -3.41
CA ALA A 208 -11.04 -9.91 -2.40
C ALA A 208 -12.03 -8.76 -2.65
N GLU A 209 -11.54 -7.58 -3.05
CA GLU A 209 -12.41 -6.45 -3.35
C GLU A 209 -13.21 -6.66 -4.65
N ILE A 210 -12.58 -7.19 -5.72
CA ILE A 210 -13.26 -7.51 -6.97
C ILE A 210 -14.39 -8.53 -6.75
N ARG A 211 -14.16 -9.54 -5.92
CA ARG A 211 -15.10 -10.62 -5.62
C ARG A 211 -16.13 -10.26 -4.56
N ASP A 212 -15.99 -9.10 -3.92
CA ASP A 212 -16.75 -8.73 -2.72
C ASP A 212 -16.72 -9.81 -1.61
N ASN A 213 -15.58 -10.49 -1.48
CA ASN A 213 -15.39 -11.63 -0.56
C ASN A 213 -13.92 -11.76 -0.12
N PRO A 214 -13.61 -11.93 1.18
CA PRO A 214 -14.55 -11.92 2.30
C PRO A 214 -15.19 -10.55 2.56
N LYS A 215 -16.20 -10.51 3.45
CA LYS A 215 -16.81 -9.24 3.87
C LYS A 215 -15.76 -8.32 4.47
N ARG A 216 -15.92 -7.02 4.27
CA ARG A 216 -15.04 -6.01 4.86
C ARG A 216 -15.04 -6.13 6.37
N VAL A 217 -13.86 -6.12 6.95
CA VAL A 217 -13.71 -6.15 8.40
C VAL A 217 -13.85 -4.71 8.90
N GLU A 218 -14.81 -4.53 9.81
CA GLU A 218 -14.98 -3.29 10.56
C GLU A 218 -14.56 -3.54 12.00
N VAL A 219 -13.89 -2.56 12.59
CA VAL A 219 -13.56 -2.61 14.02
C VAL A 219 -14.78 -2.11 14.78
N ALA A 220 -15.40 -3.02 15.55
CA ALA A 220 -16.54 -2.66 16.39
C ALA A 220 -16.09 -1.66 17.49
N GLU A 221 -17.01 -0.79 17.92
CA GLU A 221 -16.69 0.26 18.91
C GLU A 221 -16.08 -0.33 20.20
N GLY A 222 -16.64 -1.42 20.73
CA GLY A 222 -16.08 -2.09 21.93
C GLY A 222 -14.70 -2.76 21.71
N GLN A 223 -14.24 -2.93 20.46
CA GLN A 223 -12.90 -3.42 20.16
C GLN A 223 -11.85 -2.30 20.18
N LYS A 224 -12.25 -1.06 19.95
CA LYS A 224 -11.33 0.08 19.91
C LYS A 224 -10.63 0.29 21.26
N GLU A 225 -11.38 0.21 22.36
CA GLU A 225 -10.81 0.33 23.70
C GLU A 225 -9.79 -0.79 23.97
N LYS A 226 -10.12 -2.02 23.59
CA LYS A 226 -9.18 -3.14 23.73
C LYS A 226 -7.91 -2.91 22.89
N ILE A 227 -8.04 -2.47 21.65
CA ILE A 227 -6.90 -2.19 20.78
C ILE A 227 -6.03 -1.07 21.35
N GLN A 228 -6.67 -0.02 21.87
CA GLN A 228 -5.96 1.08 22.54
C GLN A 228 -5.14 0.58 23.71
N ALA A 229 -5.72 -0.25 24.58
CA ALA A 229 -5.01 -0.81 25.71
C ALA A 229 -3.80 -1.67 25.26
N LEU A 230 -4.03 -2.61 24.34
CA LEU A 230 -2.98 -3.48 23.81
C LEU A 230 -1.81 -2.70 23.20
N LEU A 231 -2.12 -1.70 22.36
CA LEU A 231 -1.09 -0.89 21.70
C LEU A 231 -0.37 0.03 22.71
N SER A 232 -1.09 0.56 23.71
CA SER A 232 -0.51 1.37 24.76
C SER A 232 0.50 0.58 25.59
N ASP A 233 0.10 -0.59 26.05
CA ASP A 233 0.96 -1.44 26.87
C ASP A 233 2.24 -1.83 26.10
N ALA A 234 2.10 -2.21 24.83
CA ALA A 234 3.22 -2.55 23.98
C ALA A 234 4.15 -1.35 23.69
N ILE A 235 3.58 -0.15 23.48
CA ILE A 235 4.35 1.09 23.29
C ILE A 235 5.08 1.47 24.59
N ASP A 236 4.43 1.37 25.73
CA ASP A 236 5.05 1.68 27.03
C ASP A 236 6.22 0.73 27.32
N GLU A 237 6.09 -0.54 26.98
CA GLU A 237 7.19 -1.51 27.09
C GLU A 237 8.39 -1.08 26.23
N GLU A 238 8.17 -0.69 24.98
CA GLU A 238 9.24 -0.23 24.08
C GLU A 238 9.83 1.11 24.51
N LEU A 239 9.01 2.03 25.01
CA LEU A 239 9.48 3.31 25.59
C LEU A 239 10.32 3.10 26.85
N ASN A 240 10.01 2.10 27.67
CA ASN A 240 10.77 1.79 28.88
C ASN A 240 12.18 1.27 28.57
N LYS A 241 12.42 0.71 27.38
CA LYS A 241 13.75 0.30 26.91
C LYS A 241 14.62 1.48 26.47
N GLN A 242 14.03 2.68 26.30
CA GLN A 242 14.77 3.86 25.83
C GLN A 242 15.47 4.60 26.99
N PRO A 243 16.61 5.27 26.71
CA PRO A 243 17.23 6.16 27.70
C PRO A 243 16.25 7.24 28.17
N ALA A 244 16.31 7.61 29.48
CA ALA A 244 15.34 8.51 30.13
C ALA A 244 15.09 9.82 29.35
N GLY A 245 16.15 10.47 28.86
CA GLY A 245 16.04 11.71 28.07
C GLY A 245 15.37 11.52 26.74
N LEU A 246 15.57 10.37 26.06
CA LEU A 246 14.90 10.04 24.83
C LEU A 246 13.43 9.66 25.09
N LYS A 247 13.16 8.85 26.10
CA LYS A 247 11.78 8.49 26.49
C LYS A 247 10.93 9.74 26.71
N ALA A 248 11.42 10.73 27.50
CA ALA A 248 10.67 11.97 27.72
C ALA A 248 10.41 12.78 26.46
N ARG A 249 11.33 12.76 25.46
CA ARG A 249 11.12 13.41 24.15
C ARG A 249 10.08 12.67 23.31
N LEU A 250 10.12 11.34 23.30
CA LEU A 250 9.18 10.51 22.53
C LEU A 250 7.77 10.60 23.12
N GLN A 251 7.63 10.67 24.45
CA GLN A 251 6.34 10.91 25.09
C GLN A 251 5.74 12.24 24.69
N ARG A 252 6.55 13.33 24.69
CA ARG A 252 6.08 14.64 24.18
C ARG A 252 5.71 14.61 22.70
N ALA A 253 6.45 13.85 21.88
CA ALA A 253 6.11 13.68 20.48
C ALA A 253 4.79 12.92 20.31
N ALA A 254 4.51 11.95 21.16
CA ALA A 254 3.25 11.22 21.18
C ALA A 254 2.07 12.13 21.56
N ASP A 255 2.27 13.04 22.53
CA ASP A 255 1.22 13.98 22.97
C ASP A 255 0.75 14.93 21.85
N ASP A 256 1.66 15.32 20.95
CA ASP A 256 1.33 16.19 19.81
C ASP A 256 2.24 15.90 18.60
N LEU A 257 1.89 14.87 17.84
CA LEU A 257 2.64 14.46 16.65
C LEU A 257 2.73 15.57 15.60
N ASP A 258 1.73 16.45 15.51
CA ASP A 258 1.72 17.53 14.51
C ASP A 258 2.79 18.58 14.80
N ARG A 259 3.01 18.90 16.07
CA ARG A 259 4.03 19.87 16.52
C ARG A 259 5.37 19.23 16.85
N ALA A 260 5.42 17.90 16.99
CA ALA A 260 6.65 17.20 17.32
C ALA A 260 7.77 17.46 16.29
N ASN A 261 9.00 17.45 16.77
CA ASN A 261 10.17 17.44 15.90
C ASN A 261 10.11 16.21 14.97
N PRO A 262 10.37 16.34 13.65
CA PRO A 262 10.29 15.23 12.70
C PRO A 262 11.10 13.99 13.11
N VAL A 263 12.26 14.16 13.75
CA VAL A 263 13.11 13.05 14.20
C VAL A 263 12.42 12.28 15.33
N ASP A 264 11.83 12.98 16.30
CA ASP A 264 11.17 12.35 17.45
C ASP A 264 9.83 11.74 17.04
N ALA A 265 9.05 12.42 16.19
CA ALA A 265 7.81 11.88 15.62
C ALA A 265 8.07 10.59 14.81
N CYS A 266 9.13 10.57 13.99
CA CYS A 266 9.51 9.39 13.23
C CYS A 266 9.99 8.24 14.13
N LYS A 267 10.81 8.54 15.16
CA LYS A 267 11.22 7.52 16.13
C LYS A 267 10.03 6.92 16.87
N PHE A 268 9.08 7.76 17.27
CA PHE A 268 7.85 7.30 17.89
C PHE A 268 7.00 6.45 16.93
N GLY A 269 6.87 6.86 15.67
CA GLY A 269 6.21 6.05 14.63
C GLY A 269 6.83 4.66 14.47
N ARG A 270 8.17 4.55 14.51
CA ARG A 270 8.85 3.24 14.48
C ARG A 270 8.48 2.39 15.69
N ILE A 271 8.40 3.00 16.87
CA ILE A 271 7.97 2.30 18.09
C ILE A 271 6.54 1.76 17.92
N ILE A 272 5.60 2.53 17.36
CA ILE A 272 4.23 2.06 17.11
C ILE A 272 4.23 0.76 16.29
N TYR A 273 4.95 0.74 15.16
CA TYR A 273 4.97 -0.43 14.27
C TYR A 273 5.77 -1.61 14.84
N ASP A 274 6.84 -1.35 15.58
CA ASP A 274 7.63 -2.39 16.24
C ASP A 274 6.85 -2.96 17.44
N SER A 275 6.13 -2.13 18.22
CA SER A 275 5.23 -2.54 19.30
C SER A 275 4.07 -3.39 18.82
N ALA A 276 3.42 -3.01 17.72
CA ALA A 276 2.36 -3.82 17.12
C ALA A 276 2.85 -5.23 16.76
N ALA A 277 4.08 -5.33 16.25
CA ALA A 277 4.68 -6.62 15.90
C ALA A 277 5.14 -7.44 17.09
N SER A 278 5.41 -6.82 18.26
CA SER A 278 5.82 -7.53 19.50
C SER A 278 4.66 -8.17 20.25
N ILE A 279 3.41 -7.87 19.90
CA ILE A 279 2.23 -8.49 20.51
C ILE A 279 2.24 -9.98 20.21
N THR A 280 2.41 -10.81 21.24
CA THR A 280 2.61 -12.26 21.09
C THR A 280 1.33 -13.01 20.74
N ASN A 281 0.18 -12.59 21.29
CA ASN A 281 -1.09 -13.20 20.97
C ASN A 281 -1.50 -12.86 19.52
N PRO A 282 -1.70 -13.86 18.63
CA PRO A 282 -2.02 -13.59 17.21
C PRO A 282 -3.34 -12.87 17.00
N GLU A 283 -4.37 -13.14 17.83
CA GLU A 283 -5.68 -12.50 17.71
C GLU A 283 -5.62 -11.02 18.10
N ASP A 284 -4.90 -10.71 19.19
CA ASP A 284 -4.69 -9.34 19.65
C ASP A 284 -3.83 -8.55 18.67
N ARG A 285 -2.78 -9.18 18.11
CA ARG A 285 -1.94 -8.59 17.06
C ARG A 285 -2.77 -8.31 15.81
N ASP A 286 -3.65 -9.22 15.40
CA ASP A 286 -4.55 -8.98 14.26
C ASP A 286 -5.51 -7.83 14.50
N LEU A 287 -6.05 -7.68 15.71
CA LEU A 287 -6.89 -6.53 16.06
C LEU A 287 -6.14 -5.21 15.89
N VAL A 288 -4.89 -5.13 16.35
CA VAL A 288 -4.05 -3.94 16.17
C VAL A 288 -3.72 -3.71 14.71
N ASN A 289 -3.37 -4.75 13.96
CA ASN A 289 -3.08 -4.67 12.52
C ASN A 289 -4.29 -4.18 11.71
N LYS A 290 -5.51 -4.53 12.10
CA LYS A 290 -6.73 -4.01 11.46
C LYS A 290 -6.76 -2.49 11.49
N ILE A 291 -6.56 -1.86 12.65
CA ILE A 291 -6.55 -0.39 12.76
C ILE A 291 -5.40 0.22 11.98
N LEU A 292 -4.17 -0.32 12.13
CA LEU A 292 -2.99 0.26 11.49
C LEU A 292 -2.99 0.15 9.95
N LEU A 293 -3.81 -0.73 9.38
CA LEU A 293 -3.93 -0.89 7.91
C LEU A 293 -5.19 -0.24 7.32
N THR A 294 -6.27 -0.08 8.10
CA THR A 294 -7.58 0.24 7.51
C THR A 294 -8.14 1.59 7.91
N ASP A 295 -7.65 2.16 8.97
CA ASP A 295 -8.04 3.46 9.51
C ASP A 295 -6.94 4.50 9.30
#